data_576e67c404089ee0655678ff45266904
#
_entry.id   576e67c404089ee0655678ff45266904
#
_cell.length_a   1.000
_cell.length_b   1.000
_cell.length_c   1.000
_cell.angle_alpha   90.00
_cell.angle_beta   90.00
_cell.angle_gamma   90.00
#
_symmetry.space_group_name_H-M   'P 1'
#
loop_
_entity.id
_entity.type
_entity.pdbx_description
1 polymer ?
#
loop_
_entity_poly.entity_id
_entity_poly.type
_entity_poly.pdbx_seq_one_letter_code
_entity_poly.pdbx_strand_id
1 'polypeptide(L)'
;MQCHNFNEDWTFEKADQADRLKAFYGNSNAVAVTLPHDAMIREKRDKDCPSGAQSGFYPGGVYTYEKKFMAQNEWKKQDVFLEFEGIYGIARVWINGSLAAVNRNGYMGFSVDLKPWISYEHENIIRIDVDNSKQPNSRWYSGSGIYRDVNLWTGKDVYISHDKLRITALSVNDDMAVIEVCAVSYTHLTLPTTPYV
;
A
#
# COMPACT_ATOMS: atom_id res chain seq x y z
N MET A 1 1.03 -17.30 -7.54
CA MET A 1 1.85 -16.19 -6.99
C MET A 1 2.45 -16.58 -5.65
N GLN A 2 3.55 -15.96 -5.25
CA GLN A 2 4.13 -16.07 -3.91
C GLN A 2 3.92 -14.75 -3.19
N CYS A 3 3.54 -14.83 -1.91
CA CYS A 3 3.36 -13.70 -1.03
C CYS A 3 4.56 -13.57 -0.08
N HIS A 4 5.10 -12.38 0.03
CA HIS A 4 6.17 -12.05 0.95
C HIS A 4 5.69 -10.91 1.85
N ASN A 5 5.83 -11.07 3.17
CA ASN A 5 5.57 -9.99 4.10
C ASN A 5 6.54 -8.83 3.85
N PHE A 6 6.01 -7.61 3.82
CA PHE A 6 6.80 -6.41 3.50
C PHE A 6 6.66 -5.32 4.57
N ASN A 7 6.31 -5.72 5.80
CA ASN A 7 5.97 -4.83 6.92
C ASN A 7 7.18 -4.26 7.66
N GLU A 8 8.35 -4.89 7.57
CA GLU A 8 9.54 -4.51 8.32
C GLU A 8 10.28 -3.34 7.66
N ASP A 9 11.21 -2.72 8.38
CA ASP A 9 12.16 -1.71 7.90
C ASP A 9 11.54 -0.49 7.20
N TRP A 10 10.42 -0.01 7.69
CA TRP A 10 9.86 1.27 7.29
C TRP A 10 10.35 2.39 8.19
N THR A 11 10.44 3.58 7.63
CA THR A 11 10.58 4.83 8.39
C THR A 11 9.30 5.64 8.29
N PHE A 12 9.04 6.44 9.30
CA PHE A 12 7.83 7.24 9.44
C PHE A 12 8.18 8.64 9.95
N GLU A 13 7.58 9.66 9.36
CA GLU A 13 7.59 11.00 9.90
C GLU A 13 6.25 11.70 9.67
N LYS A 14 5.93 12.65 10.56
CA LYS A 14 4.82 13.59 10.34
C LYS A 14 5.35 14.75 9.51
N ALA A 15 4.74 14.98 8.34
CA ALA A 15 5.08 16.12 7.49
C ALA A 15 4.51 17.41 8.10
N ASP A 16 5.34 18.16 8.82
CA ASP A 16 5.03 19.54 9.16
C ASP A 16 5.42 20.46 7.98
N GLN A 17 4.67 21.57 7.78
CA GLN A 17 4.99 22.49 6.68
C GLN A 17 6.40 23.10 6.80
N ALA A 18 6.91 23.23 8.03
CA ALA A 18 8.28 23.67 8.30
C ALA A 18 9.33 22.60 7.98
N ASP A 19 8.98 21.31 8.06
CA ASP A 19 9.91 20.21 7.88
C ASP A 19 10.14 19.80 6.42
N ARG A 20 9.25 20.22 5.49
CA ARG A 20 9.48 20.02 4.04
C ARG A 20 10.76 20.69 3.55
N LEU A 21 11.13 21.83 4.13
CA LEU A 21 12.41 22.48 3.83
C LEU A 21 13.57 21.77 4.53
N LYS A 22 13.39 21.26 5.74
CA LYS A 22 14.41 20.51 6.46
C LYS A 22 14.73 19.17 5.80
N ALA A 23 13.71 18.45 5.30
CA ALA A 23 13.92 17.21 4.53
C ALA A 23 14.78 17.44 3.28
N PHE A 24 14.63 18.60 2.64
CA PHE A 24 15.49 18.99 1.51
C PHE A 24 16.95 19.22 1.93
N TYR A 25 17.20 19.61 3.18
CA TYR A 25 18.55 19.82 3.74
C TYR A 25 19.10 18.61 4.52
N GLY A 26 18.43 17.44 4.45
CA GLY A 26 18.93 16.18 5.03
C GLY A 26 18.71 16.01 6.54
N ASN A 27 17.91 16.86 7.18
CA ASN A 27 17.53 16.73 8.58
C ASN A 27 16.11 16.10 8.67
N SER A 28 16.03 14.78 8.54
CA SER A 28 14.78 14.02 8.74
C SER A 28 14.64 13.64 10.21
N ASN A 29 13.43 13.83 10.76
CA ASN A 29 13.03 13.31 12.07
C ASN A 29 12.35 11.93 11.94
N ALA A 30 12.61 11.21 10.86
CA ALA A 30 12.02 9.92 10.59
C ALA A 30 12.42 8.89 11.65
N VAL A 31 11.44 8.14 12.13
CA VAL A 31 11.63 7.05 13.09
C VAL A 31 11.37 5.70 12.42
N ALA A 32 12.10 4.67 12.83
CA ALA A 32 11.85 3.32 12.36
C ALA A 32 10.52 2.79 12.89
N VAL A 33 9.73 2.16 12.02
CA VAL A 33 8.45 1.54 12.35
C VAL A 33 8.29 0.20 11.62
N THR A 34 7.55 -0.70 12.26
CA THR A 34 7.03 -1.91 11.64
C THR A 34 5.54 -1.73 11.39
N LEU A 35 5.05 -2.17 10.25
CA LEU A 35 3.63 -2.14 9.91
C LEU A 35 2.91 -3.37 10.50
N PRO A 36 1.63 -3.28 10.77
CA PRO A 36 0.73 -2.13 10.70
C PRO A 36 1.08 -0.99 11.68
N HIS A 37 0.88 0.25 11.25
CA HIS A 37 1.20 1.42 12.07
C HIS A 37 0.10 2.49 11.98
N ASP A 38 -0.39 2.96 13.13
CA ASP A 38 -1.30 4.09 13.21
C ASP A 38 -0.52 5.37 13.52
N ALA A 39 -0.51 6.28 12.56
CA ALA A 39 0.22 7.53 12.62
C ALA A 39 -0.32 8.51 13.69
N MET A 40 -1.63 8.42 14.01
CA MET A 40 -2.29 9.37 14.91
C MET A 40 -2.20 8.98 16.38
N ILE A 41 -2.08 7.70 16.71
CA ILE A 41 -2.24 7.21 18.10
C ILE A 41 -1.23 7.79 19.09
N ARG A 42 -0.07 8.22 18.61
CA ARG A 42 0.99 8.84 19.43
C ARG A 42 0.97 10.36 19.43
N GLU A 43 0.03 10.97 18.71
CA GLU A 43 -0.11 12.43 18.71
C GLU A 43 -0.68 12.95 20.03
N LYS A 44 -0.35 14.18 20.34
CA LYS A 44 -0.97 14.89 21.47
C LYS A 44 -2.40 15.26 21.09
N ARG A 45 -3.33 14.97 22.00
CA ARG A 45 -4.70 15.43 21.87
C ARG A 45 -4.76 16.95 21.94
N ASP A 46 -5.55 17.53 21.07
CA ASP A 46 -5.77 18.96 21.00
C ASP A 46 -7.28 19.25 21.08
N LYS A 47 -7.69 19.93 22.17
CA LYS A 47 -9.10 20.31 22.40
C LYS A 47 -9.67 21.21 21.31
N ASP A 48 -8.82 21.95 20.62
CA ASP A 48 -9.17 22.91 19.59
C ASP A 48 -9.06 22.33 18.16
N CYS A 49 -8.75 21.02 18.02
CA CYS A 49 -8.68 20.37 16.72
C CYS A 49 -10.05 20.35 16.01
N PRO A 50 -10.11 20.47 14.66
CA PRO A 50 -11.37 20.60 13.92
C PRO A 50 -12.35 19.45 14.11
N SER A 51 -11.88 18.23 14.36
CA SER A 51 -12.70 17.04 14.55
C SER A 51 -13.23 16.89 15.99
N GLY A 52 -12.64 17.57 16.96
CA GLY A 52 -13.06 17.56 18.36
C GLY A 52 -13.23 16.14 18.93
N ALA A 53 -14.34 15.94 19.65
CA ALA A 53 -14.65 14.64 20.27
C ALA A 53 -14.85 13.50 19.26
N GLN A 54 -15.22 13.79 18.03
CA GLN A 54 -15.48 12.78 16.99
C GLN A 54 -14.22 11.96 16.65
N SER A 55 -13.05 12.59 16.64
CA SER A 55 -11.75 11.89 16.43
C SER A 55 -11.03 11.57 17.74
N GLY A 56 -11.69 11.77 18.91
CA GLY A 56 -11.02 11.67 20.21
C GLY A 56 -10.01 12.79 20.46
N PHE A 57 -10.22 13.95 19.82
CA PHE A 57 -9.35 15.14 19.91
C PHE A 57 -7.97 14.96 19.25
N TYR A 58 -7.83 14.03 18.31
CA TYR A 58 -6.61 13.89 17.51
C TYR A 58 -6.70 14.76 16.24
N PRO A 59 -5.68 15.60 15.97
CA PRO A 59 -5.77 16.63 14.93
C PRO A 59 -5.69 16.09 13.50
N GLY A 60 -5.14 14.88 13.30
CA GLY A 60 -4.79 14.40 11.98
C GLY A 60 -3.59 15.14 11.39
N GLY A 61 -3.33 14.91 10.09
CA GLY A 61 -2.21 15.57 9.42
C GLY A 61 -1.80 14.89 8.12
N VAL A 62 -0.61 15.23 7.68
CA VAL A 62 0.07 14.55 6.57
C VAL A 62 1.24 13.76 7.12
N TYR A 63 1.36 12.51 6.69
CA TYR A 63 2.33 11.56 7.18
C TYR A 63 3.09 10.96 6.01
N THR A 64 4.39 10.73 6.19
CA THR A 64 5.23 10.10 5.19
C THR A 64 5.81 8.81 5.73
N TYR A 65 5.71 7.76 4.94
CA TYR A 65 6.39 6.48 5.15
C TYR A 65 7.40 6.26 4.04
N GLU A 66 8.56 5.73 4.36
CA GLU A 66 9.57 5.39 3.38
C GLU A 66 10.17 4.02 3.69
N LYS A 67 10.40 3.23 2.63
CA LYS A 67 11.13 1.97 2.71
C LYS A 67 12.14 1.89 1.58
N LYS A 68 13.34 1.45 1.94
CA LYS A 68 14.42 1.15 0.99
C LYS A 68 14.58 -0.35 0.83
N PHE A 69 14.80 -0.81 -0.39
CA PHE A 69 14.99 -2.24 -0.66
C PHE A 69 15.77 -2.48 -1.95
N MET A 70 16.42 -3.65 -2.02
CA MET A 70 17.04 -4.14 -3.24
C MET A 70 16.10 -5.11 -3.96
N ALA A 71 15.85 -4.87 -5.25
CA ALA A 71 15.08 -5.79 -6.06
C ALA A 71 15.91 -7.04 -6.38
N GLN A 72 15.28 -8.21 -6.25
CA GLN A 72 15.94 -9.47 -6.57
C GLN A 72 16.04 -9.65 -8.10
N ASN A 73 17.15 -10.16 -8.59
CA ASN A 73 17.35 -10.37 -10.04
C ASN A 73 16.31 -11.30 -10.70
N GLU A 74 15.76 -12.21 -9.91
CA GLU A 74 14.72 -13.15 -10.35
C GLU A 74 13.43 -12.41 -10.75
N TRP A 75 13.15 -11.27 -10.14
CA TRP A 75 11.96 -10.45 -10.42
C TRP A 75 11.95 -9.86 -11.83
N LYS A 76 13.11 -9.79 -12.51
CA LYS A 76 13.18 -9.33 -13.92
C LYS A 76 12.27 -10.15 -14.85
N LYS A 77 12.05 -11.43 -14.51
CA LYS A 77 11.22 -12.38 -15.29
C LYS A 77 9.87 -12.66 -14.64
N GLN A 78 9.49 -11.91 -13.62
CA GLN A 78 8.27 -12.10 -12.86
C GLN A 78 7.41 -10.83 -12.91
N ASP A 79 6.12 -10.98 -12.67
CA ASP A 79 5.30 -9.85 -12.27
C ASP A 79 5.49 -9.62 -10.78
N VAL A 80 5.60 -8.35 -10.40
CA VAL A 80 5.86 -7.94 -9.03
C VAL A 80 4.85 -6.88 -8.63
N PHE A 81 4.04 -7.17 -7.62
CA PHE A 81 3.03 -6.26 -7.12
C PHE A 81 3.26 -5.95 -5.65
N LEU A 82 3.06 -4.70 -5.29
CA LEU A 82 2.99 -4.25 -3.91
C LEU A 82 1.53 -4.05 -3.55
N GLU A 83 1.03 -4.85 -2.61
CA GLU A 83 -0.33 -4.77 -2.10
C GLU A 83 -0.34 -4.05 -0.77
N PHE A 84 -1.24 -3.10 -0.63
CA PHE A 84 -1.61 -2.46 0.62
C PHE A 84 -3.01 -2.92 1.00
N GLU A 85 -3.15 -3.64 2.10
CA GLU A 85 -4.47 -4.08 2.56
C GLU A 85 -5.32 -2.93 3.10
N GLY A 86 -4.70 -1.84 3.53
CA GLY A 86 -5.40 -0.63 3.94
C GLY A 86 -4.48 0.50 4.38
N ILE A 87 -4.76 1.69 3.84
CA ILE A 87 -4.11 2.95 4.22
C ILE A 87 -5.22 3.97 4.47
N TYR A 88 -5.35 4.48 5.70
CA TYR A 88 -6.36 5.49 5.99
C TYR A 88 -5.83 6.91 5.79
N GLY A 89 -6.55 7.65 4.95
CA GLY A 89 -6.21 8.93 4.37
C GLY A 89 -6.09 8.83 2.85
N ILE A 90 -5.80 9.95 2.19
CA ILE A 90 -5.47 9.95 0.76
C ILE A 90 -4.01 9.53 0.62
N ALA A 91 -3.78 8.33 0.12
CA ALA A 91 -2.43 7.79 -0.07
C ALA A 91 -1.91 8.09 -1.48
N ARG A 92 -0.69 8.61 -1.55
CA ARG A 92 0.10 8.76 -2.79
C ARG A 92 1.34 7.90 -2.67
N VAL A 93 1.46 6.92 -3.56
CA VAL A 93 2.60 5.98 -3.60
C VAL A 93 3.59 6.45 -4.65
N TRP A 94 4.80 6.71 -4.22
CA TRP A 94 5.92 7.11 -5.06
C TRP A 94 6.95 6.00 -5.07
N ILE A 95 7.48 5.69 -6.23
CA ILE A 95 8.55 4.69 -6.40
C ILE A 95 9.68 5.37 -7.16
N ASN A 96 10.87 5.41 -6.58
CA ASN A 96 12.04 6.07 -7.15
C ASN A 96 11.76 7.51 -7.63
N GLY A 97 10.95 8.26 -6.86
CA GLY A 97 10.59 9.64 -7.17
C GLY A 97 9.44 9.81 -8.18
N SER A 98 8.90 8.74 -8.75
CA SER A 98 7.78 8.77 -9.68
C SER A 98 6.47 8.39 -9.00
N LEU A 99 5.38 9.11 -9.27
CA LEU A 99 4.05 8.81 -8.72
C LEU A 99 3.47 7.57 -9.41
N ALA A 100 3.42 6.46 -8.69
CA ALA A 100 2.94 5.18 -9.21
C ALA A 100 1.43 4.97 -8.98
N ALA A 101 0.88 5.42 -7.84
CA ALA A 101 -0.54 5.25 -7.54
C ALA A 101 -1.07 6.33 -6.59
N VAL A 102 -2.39 6.55 -6.66
CA VAL A 102 -3.15 7.37 -5.70
C VAL A 102 -4.38 6.58 -5.27
N ASN A 103 -4.48 6.29 -3.96
CA ASN A 103 -5.69 5.71 -3.37
C ASN A 103 -6.40 6.75 -2.52
N ARG A 104 -7.71 6.89 -2.74
CA ARG A 104 -8.59 7.82 -2.00
C ARG A 104 -9.55 7.14 -1.05
N ASN A 105 -9.59 5.80 -1.07
CA ASN A 105 -10.46 5.02 -0.21
C ASN A 105 -9.66 4.42 0.95
N GLY A 106 -9.88 4.91 2.15
CA GLY A 106 -9.15 4.48 3.34
C GLY A 106 -9.46 3.05 3.83
N TYR A 107 -10.49 2.39 3.31
CA TYR A 107 -10.96 1.08 3.79
C TYR A 107 -10.69 -0.07 2.82
N MET A 108 -10.41 0.23 1.56
CA MET A 108 -10.15 -0.78 0.54
C MET A 108 -8.64 -0.94 0.30
N GLY A 109 -8.22 -2.20 0.20
CA GLY A 109 -6.89 -2.53 -0.29
C GLY A 109 -6.72 -2.18 -1.76
N PHE A 110 -5.47 -2.01 -2.17
CA PHE A 110 -5.09 -1.78 -3.56
C PHE A 110 -3.69 -2.32 -3.82
N SER A 111 -3.41 -2.61 -5.09
CA SER A 111 -2.11 -3.09 -5.51
C SER A 111 -1.46 -2.15 -6.51
N VAL A 112 -0.14 -2.10 -6.50
CA VAL A 112 0.70 -1.32 -7.41
C VAL A 112 1.63 -2.27 -8.15
N ASP A 113 1.60 -2.27 -9.48
CA ASP A 113 2.61 -2.97 -10.27
C ASP A 113 3.96 -2.26 -10.13
N LEU A 114 4.95 -2.98 -9.59
CA LEU A 114 6.28 -2.43 -9.37
C LEU A 114 7.17 -2.48 -10.61
N LYS A 115 6.91 -3.38 -11.54
CA LYS A 115 7.77 -3.68 -12.68
C LYS A 115 8.19 -2.46 -13.51
N PRO A 116 7.30 -1.47 -13.78
CA PRO A 116 7.68 -0.27 -14.53
C PRO A 116 8.61 0.68 -13.78
N TRP A 117 8.74 0.55 -12.47
CA TRP A 117 9.32 1.56 -11.60
C TRP A 117 10.62 1.16 -10.91
N ILE A 118 10.85 -0.16 -10.70
CA ILE A 118 11.98 -0.67 -9.91
C ILE A 118 13.27 -0.75 -10.72
N SER A 119 14.38 -0.44 -10.05
CA SER A 119 15.73 -0.69 -10.53
C SER A 119 16.23 -2.02 -9.96
N TYR A 120 16.95 -2.79 -10.77
CA TYR A 120 17.58 -4.04 -10.33
C TYR A 120 19.07 -3.87 -10.01
N GLU A 121 19.61 -2.69 -10.25
CA GLU A 121 21.05 -2.39 -10.08
C GLU A 121 21.31 -1.51 -8.86
N HIS A 122 20.26 -0.79 -8.42
CA HIS A 122 20.35 0.19 -7.34
C HIS A 122 19.28 -0.06 -6.28
N GLU A 123 19.50 0.51 -5.11
CA GLU A 123 18.50 0.56 -4.06
C GLU A 123 17.25 1.30 -4.53
N ASN A 124 16.09 0.70 -4.31
CA ASN A 124 14.80 1.30 -4.62
C ASN A 124 14.21 1.96 -3.38
N ILE A 125 13.50 3.05 -3.59
CA ILE A 125 12.81 3.80 -2.54
C ILE A 125 11.32 3.81 -2.84
N ILE A 126 10.53 3.25 -1.92
CA ILE A 126 9.08 3.42 -1.88
C ILE A 126 8.79 4.51 -0.85
N ARG A 127 8.10 5.56 -1.28
CA ARG A 127 7.60 6.61 -0.40
C ARG A 127 6.09 6.67 -0.50
N ILE A 128 5.42 6.82 0.64
CA ILE A 128 3.98 6.91 0.73
C ILE A 128 3.62 8.14 1.53
N ASP A 129 2.97 9.11 0.87
CA ASP A 129 2.41 10.28 1.52
C ASP A 129 0.95 10.01 1.83
N VAL A 130 0.57 10.08 3.10
CA VAL A 130 -0.80 9.87 3.58
C VAL A 130 -1.37 11.18 4.09
N ASP A 131 -2.37 11.71 3.41
CA ASP A 131 -3.02 12.98 3.75
C ASP A 131 -4.36 12.72 4.44
N ASN A 132 -4.38 12.94 5.76
CA ASN A 132 -5.56 12.94 6.62
C ASN A 132 -5.74 14.30 7.31
N SER A 133 -5.35 15.38 6.64
CA SER A 133 -5.40 16.74 7.19
C SER A 133 -6.80 17.37 7.14
N LYS A 134 -7.67 16.91 6.24
CA LYS A 134 -9.04 17.44 6.12
C LYS A 134 -9.94 16.81 7.17
N GLN A 135 -10.17 17.55 8.24
CA GLN A 135 -11.01 17.17 9.38
C GLN A 135 -12.20 18.11 9.52
N PRO A 136 -13.37 17.66 10.05
CA PRO A 136 -13.71 16.27 10.39
C PRO A 136 -14.01 15.43 9.15
N ASN A 137 -13.59 14.16 9.12
CA ASN A 137 -13.86 13.24 8.01
C ASN A 137 -14.58 11.95 8.43
N SER A 138 -14.80 11.78 9.73
CA SER A 138 -15.54 10.64 10.29
C SER A 138 -16.24 11.08 11.60
N ARG A 139 -17.09 10.20 12.12
CA ARG A 139 -17.76 10.39 13.44
C ARG A 139 -17.15 9.50 14.53
N TRP A 140 -15.98 8.93 14.25
CA TRP A 140 -15.23 8.05 15.15
C TRP A 140 -13.72 8.25 14.93
N TYR A 141 -12.93 7.72 15.83
CA TYR A 141 -11.50 7.67 15.66
C TYR A 141 -11.14 6.74 14.48
N SER A 142 -10.65 7.32 13.40
CA SER A 142 -10.32 6.59 12.17
C SER A 142 -8.89 6.06 12.15
N GLY A 143 -8.00 6.64 12.97
CA GLY A 143 -6.58 6.47 12.79
C GLY A 143 -6.06 7.19 11.53
N SER A 144 -4.82 6.94 11.16
CA SER A 144 -4.21 7.38 9.91
C SER A 144 -2.97 6.56 9.59
N GLY A 145 -2.59 6.50 8.32
CA GLY A 145 -1.39 5.78 7.91
C GLY A 145 -1.67 4.37 7.42
N ILE A 146 -0.63 3.55 7.39
CA ILE A 146 -0.67 2.16 6.89
C ILE A 146 -1.10 1.26 8.05
N TYR A 147 -2.40 1.08 8.22
CA TYR A 147 -3.00 0.42 9.38
C TYR A 147 -3.26 -1.09 9.18
N ARG A 148 -2.94 -1.61 7.99
CA ARG A 148 -2.98 -3.04 7.65
C ARG A 148 -1.67 -3.48 7.02
N ASP A 149 -1.57 -4.76 6.72
CA ASP A 149 -0.37 -5.35 6.17
C ASP A 149 -0.02 -4.82 4.77
N VAL A 150 1.27 -4.83 4.49
CA VAL A 150 1.84 -4.61 3.16
C VAL A 150 2.50 -5.89 2.71
N ASN A 151 2.09 -6.38 1.54
CA ASN A 151 2.54 -7.62 0.95
C ASN A 151 3.21 -7.38 -0.40
N LEU A 152 4.30 -8.08 -0.64
CA LEU A 152 4.93 -8.15 -1.95
C LEU A 152 4.55 -9.47 -2.60
N TRP A 153 3.90 -9.38 -3.77
CA TRP A 153 3.48 -10.55 -4.54
C TRP A 153 4.38 -10.72 -5.76
N THR A 154 4.88 -11.94 -5.98
CA THR A 154 5.63 -12.28 -7.18
C THR A 154 4.93 -13.39 -7.97
N GLY A 155 4.76 -13.18 -9.28
CA GLY A 155 4.15 -14.12 -10.21
C GLY A 155 5.16 -14.60 -11.24
N LYS A 156 5.24 -15.92 -11.44
CA LYS A 156 6.06 -16.54 -12.52
C LYS A 156 5.29 -16.49 -13.85
N ASP A 157 5.75 -17.27 -14.84
CA ASP A 157 5.21 -17.28 -16.21
C ASP A 157 3.71 -17.60 -16.28
N VAL A 158 3.21 -18.40 -15.36
CA VAL A 158 1.79 -18.75 -15.24
C VAL A 158 1.38 -18.67 -13.78
N TYR A 159 0.35 -17.90 -13.49
CA TYR A 159 -0.18 -17.79 -12.13
C TYR A 159 -1.66 -17.40 -12.10
N ILE A 160 -2.32 -17.72 -11.00
CA ILE A 160 -3.64 -17.16 -10.65
C ILE A 160 -3.40 -15.91 -9.81
N SER A 161 -3.99 -14.78 -10.22
CA SER A 161 -3.91 -13.55 -9.47
C SER A 161 -4.65 -13.69 -8.13
N HIS A 162 -4.03 -13.19 -7.06
CA HIS A 162 -4.59 -13.28 -5.70
C HIS A 162 -5.92 -12.52 -5.56
N ASP A 163 -6.10 -11.45 -6.32
CA ASP A 163 -7.29 -10.59 -6.32
C ASP A 163 -8.39 -11.03 -7.32
N LYS A 164 -8.14 -12.07 -8.12
CA LYS A 164 -9.04 -12.57 -9.18
C LYS A 164 -9.58 -13.97 -8.90
N LEU A 165 -9.60 -14.36 -7.64
CA LEU A 165 -10.22 -15.60 -7.18
C LEU A 165 -11.57 -15.27 -6.54
N ARG A 166 -12.65 -15.82 -7.09
CA ARG A 166 -13.99 -15.71 -6.51
C ARG A 166 -14.52 -17.10 -6.15
N ILE A 167 -14.95 -17.25 -4.92
CA ILE A 167 -15.56 -18.46 -4.40
C ILE A 167 -16.98 -18.13 -4.00
N THR A 168 -17.95 -18.85 -4.57
CA THR A 168 -19.38 -18.63 -4.33
C THR A 168 -20.04 -19.94 -3.94
N ALA A 169 -20.75 -19.97 -2.81
CA ALA A 169 -21.61 -21.08 -2.46
C ALA A 169 -22.91 -21.00 -3.28
N LEU A 170 -23.17 -21.98 -4.14
CA LEU A 170 -24.37 -22.07 -4.98
C LEU A 170 -25.53 -22.68 -4.20
N SER A 171 -25.26 -23.70 -3.38
CA SER A 171 -26.23 -24.30 -2.46
C SER A 171 -25.50 -24.89 -1.25
N VAL A 172 -26.17 -24.83 -0.11
CA VAL A 172 -25.68 -25.42 1.15
C VAL A 172 -26.85 -26.06 1.86
N ASN A 173 -26.70 -27.32 2.29
CA ASN A 173 -27.63 -28.01 3.17
C ASN A 173 -26.82 -28.78 4.22
N ASP A 174 -27.48 -29.57 5.09
CA ASP A 174 -26.83 -30.25 6.23
C ASP A 174 -25.78 -31.30 5.78
N ASP A 175 -25.95 -31.86 4.57
CA ASP A 175 -25.11 -32.96 4.06
C ASP A 175 -24.09 -32.53 3.00
N MET A 176 -24.35 -31.42 2.28
CA MET A 176 -23.56 -31.07 1.10
C MET A 176 -23.52 -29.54 0.85
N ALA A 177 -22.37 -29.08 0.38
CA ALA A 177 -22.22 -27.74 -0.20
C ALA A 177 -21.74 -27.84 -1.65
N VAL A 178 -22.38 -27.08 -2.54
CA VAL A 178 -21.91 -26.89 -3.93
C VAL A 178 -21.26 -25.53 -4.03
N ILE A 179 -19.99 -25.51 -4.40
CA ILE A 179 -19.16 -24.30 -4.47
C ILE A 179 -18.68 -24.09 -5.90
N GLU A 180 -18.90 -22.88 -6.40
CA GLU A 180 -18.30 -22.41 -7.65
C GLU A 180 -16.99 -21.69 -7.34
N VAL A 181 -15.93 -22.04 -8.08
CA VAL A 181 -14.63 -21.35 -7.99
C VAL A 181 -14.31 -20.76 -9.36
N CYS A 182 -14.27 -19.42 -9.44
CA CYS A 182 -13.84 -18.69 -10.62
C CYS A 182 -12.46 -18.09 -10.38
N ALA A 183 -11.49 -18.40 -11.24
CA ALA A 183 -10.13 -17.89 -11.16
C ALA A 183 -9.68 -17.33 -12.52
N VAL A 184 -8.96 -16.19 -12.49
CA VAL A 184 -8.29 -15.66 -13.68
C VAL A 184 -6.83 -16.07 -13.65
N SER A 185 -6.42 -16.79 -14.68
CA SER A 185 -5.01 -17.18 -14.89
C SER A 185 -4.33 -16.19 -15.83
N TYR A 186 -3.16 -15.72 -15.44
CA TYR A 186 -2.28 -14.93 -16.30
C TYR A 186 -1.18 -15.82 -16.86
N THR A 187 -0.91 -15.65 -18.16
CA THR A 187 0.17 -16.34 -18.86
C THR A 187 0.96 -15.32 -19.67
N HIS A 188 2.28 -15.33 -19.52
CA HIS A 188 3.18 -14.52 -20.36
C HIS A 188 3.44 -15.24 -21.71
N LEU A 189 2.37 -15.55 -22.43
CA LEU A 189 2.51 -16.04 -23.80
C LEU A 189 2.75 -14.82 -24.71
N THR A 190 3.98 -14.65 -25.19
CA THR A 190 4.22 -13.85 -26.39
C THR A 190 3.54 -14.56 -27.54
N LEU A 191 2.41 -14.01 -28.01
CA LEU A 191 1.83 -14.46 -29.26
C LEU A 191 2.89 -14.19 -30.36
N PRO A 192 3.30 -15.21 -31.13
CA PRO A 192 4.13 -14.95 -32.30
C PRO A 192 3.31 -14.05 -33.23
N THR A 193 3.78 -12.81 -33.45
CA THR A 193 3.27 -11.96 -34.51
C THR A 193 3.67 -12.58 -35.83
N THR A 194 2.80 -13.43 -36.39
CA THR A 194 2.90 -13.79 -37.79
C THR A 194 2.49 -12.56 -38.59
N PRO A 195 3.39 -11.97 -39.38
CA PRO A 195 2.97 -10.94 -40.34
C PRO A 195 2.03 -11.62 -41.33
N TYR A 196 0.81 -11.11 -41.45
CA TYR A 196 -0.04 -11.47 -42.56
C TYR A 196 0.61 -10.88 -43.83
N VAL A 197 0.97 -11.74 -44.75
CA VAL A 197 1.34 -11.41 -46.11
C VAL A 197 0.06 -11.23 -46.94
#